data_55802fda5de626ee188b1426c141c98d
#
_entry.id   55802fda5de626ee188b1426c141c98d
#
_cell.length_a   1.000
_cell.length_b   1.000
_cell.length_c   1.000
_cell.angle_alpha   90.00
_cell.angle_beta   90.00
_cell.angle_gamma   90.00
#
_symmetry.space_group_name_H-M   'P 1'
#
loop_
_entity.id
_entity.type
_entity.pdbx_description
1 polymer ?
#
loop_
_entity_poly.entity_id
_entity_poly.type
_entity_poly.pdbx_seq_one_letter_code
_entity_poly.pdbx_strand_id
1 'polypeptide(L)'
;MIVSDTLKSQIESEFNSWIEHQYAGKSLKERQEFGQFFTPPELTIQMLEKFDNLNGTILDPTCGCGGLLAACILAGADPKKCYGIELDPDILEICRERLSHLGVPKYNLHLGNALNDDCYDHFDESYSYDVKNDKVLINGKAPKQIFDFGYSKYR
;
A
#
# COMPACT_ATOMS: atom_id res chain seq x y z
N MET A 1 -9.94 12.46 -7.63
CA MET A 1 -9.24 12.93 -8.87
C MET A 1 -9.81 12.22 -10.11
N ILE A 2 -9.60 12.75 -11.31
CA ILE A 2 -10.01 12.09 -12.55
C ILE A 2 -8.84 11.25 -13.06
N VAL A 3 -9.07 9.95 -13.24
CA VAL A 3 -8.07 9.02 -13.79
C VAL A 3 -8.29 8.90 -15.30
N SER A 4 -7.32 9.39 -16.09
CA SER A 4 -7.38 9.34 -17.54
C SER A 4 -7.25 7.90 -18.07
N ASP A 5 -7.70 7.64 -19.29
CA ASP A 5 -7.56 6.32 -19.91
C ASP A 5 -6.09 5.94 -20.12
N THR A 6 -5.23 6.91 -20.37
CA THR A 6 -3.78 6.68 -20.45
C THR A 6 -3.23 6.19 -19.10
N LEU A 7 -3.62 6.82 -17.98
CA LEU A 7 -3.19 6.41 -16.65
C LEU A 7 -3.74 5.03 -16.28
N LYS A 8 -5.00 4.72 -16.63
CA LYS A 8 -5.57 3.37 -16.46
C LYS A 8 -4.73 2.32 -17.15
N SER A 9 -4.38 2.55 -18.42
CA SER A 9 -3.53 1.63 -19.19
C SER A 9 -2.12 1.48 -18.60
N GLN A 10 -1.55 2.54 -18.03
CA GLN A 10 -0.26 2.48 -17.34
C GLN A 10 -0.33 1.63 -16.06
N ILE A 11 -1.38 1.80 -15.27
CA ILE A 11 -1.62 1.03 -14.03
C ILE A 11 -1.81 -0.45 -14.38
N GLU A 12 -2.62 -0.77 -15.38
CA GLU A 12 -2.84 -2.15 -15.84
C GLU A 12 -1.55 -2.79 -16.35
N SER A 13 -0.76 -2.06 -17.14
CA SER A 13 0.52 -2.54 -17.67
C SER A 13 1.54 -2.81 -16.54
N GLU A 14 1.62 -1.90 -15.58
CA GLU A 14 2.50 -2.06 -14.41
C GLU A 14 2.06 -3.27 -13.57
N PHE A 15 0.79 -3.42 -13.28
CA PHE A 15 0.24 -4.57 -12.57
C PHE A 15 0.58 -5.88 -13.29
N ASN A 16 0.35 -5.96 -14.59
CA ASN A 16 0.60 -7.16 -15.39
C ASN A 16 2.08 -7.54 -15.40
N SER A 17 2.99 -6.59 -15.32
CA SER A 17 4.43 -6.86 -15.25
C SER A 17 4.86 -7.58 -13.96
N TRP A 18 4.05 -7.52 -12.91
CA TRP A 18 4.33 -8.15 -11.61
C TRP A 18 3.40 -9.31 -11.25
N ILE A 19 2.39 -9.60 -12.06
CA ILE A 19 1.32 -10.56 -11.73
C ILE A 19 1.85 -11.96 -11.40
N GLU A 20 2.91 -12.42 -12.07
CA GLU A 20 3.50 -13.74 -11.83
C GLU A 20 4.34 -13.81 -10.55
N HIS A 21 4.82 -12.66 -10.06
CA HIS A 21 5.72 -12.57 -8.91
C HIS A 21 5.04 -12.14 -7.62
N GLN A 22 3.85 -11.55 -7.72
CA GLN A 22 3.19 -10.85 -6.60
C GLN A 22 2.94 -11.70 -5.35
N TYR A 23 2.88 -13.02 -5.50
CA TYR A 23 2.67 -13.96 -4.39
C TYR A 23 3.92 -14.71 -3.95
N ALA A 24 5.10 -14.35 -4.42
CA ALA A 24 6.37 -15.00 -4.07
C ALA A 24 6.35 -16.53 -4.23
N GLY A 25 5.63 -17.04 -5.24
CA GLY A 25 5.48 -18.49 -5.48
C GLY A 25 4.58 -19.23 -4.48
N LYS A 26 3.90 -18.52 -3.58
CA LYS A 26 3.02 -19.15 -2.57
C LYS A 26 1.81 -19.81 -3.22
N SER A 27 1.46 -20.99 -2.70
CA SER A 27 0.24 -21.72 -3.08
C SER A 27 -1.03 -20.98 -2.66
N LEU A 28 -2.17 -21.34 -3.24
CA LEU A 28 -3.46 -20.78 -2.84
C LEU A 28 -3.75 -20.99 -1.34
N LYS A 29 -3.39 -22.16 -0.79
CA LYS A 29 -3.58 -22.46 0.63
C LYS A 29 -2.78 -21.51 1.52
N GLU A 30 -1.49 -21.33 1.23
CA GLU A 30 -0.65 -20.39 1.99
C GLU A 30 -1.18 -18.97 1.91
N ARG A 31 -1.63 -18.51 0.73
CA ARG A 31 -2.24 -17.19 0.56
C ARG A 31 -3.53 -17.02 1.37
N GLN A 32 -4.36 -18.06 1.46
CA GLN A 32 -5.58 -18.05 2.26
C GLN A 32 -5.28 -17.97 3.76
N GLU A 33 -4.26 -18.66 4.24
CA GLU A 33 -3.84 -18.66 5.65
C GLU A 33 -3.40 -17.25 6.09
N PHE A 34 -2.76 -16.48 5.20
CA PHE A 34 -2.33 -15.10 5.45
C PHE A 34 -3.34 -14.03 5.00
N GLY A 35 -4.45 -14.42 4.39
CA GLY A 35 -5.41 -13.46 3.81
C GLY A 35 -4.84 -12.64 2.64
N GLN A 36 -3.90 -13.21 1.89
CA GLN A 36 -3.18 -12.55 0.80
C GLN A 36 -3.98 -12.55 -0.49
N PHE A 37 -4.80 -11.53 -0.66
CA PHE A 37 -5.54 -11.25 -1.90
C PHE A 37 -5.26 -9.82 -2.33
N PHE A 38 -4.50 -9.68 -3.42
CA PHE A 38 -4.10 -8.35 -3.87
C PHE A 38 -5.21 -7.65 -4.65
N THR A 39 -5.27 -6.35 -4.45
CA THR A 39 -6.26 -5.48 -5.08
C THR A 39 -6.05 -5.45 -6.60
N PRO A 40 -7.06 -5.82 -7.41
CA PRO A 40 -6.93 -5.78 -8.86
C PRO A 40 -6.90 -4.34 -9.40
N PRO A 41 -6.37 -4.13 -10.63
CA PRO A 41 -6.23 -2.80 -11.21
C PRO A 41 -7.52 -1.98 -11.26
N GLU A 42 -8.63 -2.60 -11.59
CA GLU A 42 -9.93 -1.93 -11.71
C GLU A 42 -10.36 -1.32 -10.36
N LEU A 43 -10.17 -2.07 -9.28
CA LEU A 43 -10.50 -1.57 -7.95
C LEU A 43 -9.49 -0.49 -7.51
N THR A 44 -8.22 -0.68 -7.80
CA THR A 44 -7.16 0.31 -7.53
C THR A 44 -7.47 1.64 -8.22
N ILE A 45 -7.93 1.62 -9.47
CA ILE A 45 -8.35 2.82 -10.21
C ILE A 45 -9.53 3.51 -9.52
N GLN A 46 -10.56 2.75 -9.15
CA GLN A 46 -11.73 3.29 -8.42
C GLN A 46 -11.32 3.93 -7.08
N MET A 47 -10.30 3.37 -6.43
CA MET A 47 -9.74 3.93 -5.20
C MET A 47 -9.04 5.25 -5.46
N LEU A 48 -8.19 5.33 -6.47
CA LEU A 48 -7.52 6.58 -6.86
C LEU A 48 -8.52 7.71 -7.14
N GLU A 49 -9.65 7.41 -7.76
CA GLU A 49 -10.69 8.40 -8.05
C GLU A 49 -11.29 9.05 -6.80
N LYS A 50 -11.15 8.40 -5.62
CA LYS A 50 -11.64 8.94 -4.35
C LYS A 50 -10.69 9.95 -3.70
N PHE A 51 -9.44 10.05 -4.16
CA PHE A 51 -8.53 11.07 -3.66
C PHE A 51 -8.81 12.43 -4.29
N ASP A 52 -8.70 13.48 -3.49
CA ASP A 52 -8.73 14.85 -3.99
C ASP A 52 -7.42 15.18 -4.71
N ASN A 53 -6.29 14.80 -4.12
CA ASN A 53 -4.94 14.93 -4.66
C ASN A 53 -3.99 13.94 -3.97
N LEU A 54 -2.76 13.83 -4.49
CA LEU A 54 -1.70 12.95 -3.98
C LEU A 54 -0.45 13.72 -3.51
N ASN A 55 -0.62 14.99 -3.09
CA ASN A 55 0.50 15.88 -2.73
C ASN A 55 1.08 15.60 -1.33
N GLY A 56 0.36 14.86 -0.49
CA GLY A 56 0.75 14.54 0.88
C GLY A 56 1.57 13.27 1.02
N THR A 57 1.81 12.90 2.26
CA THR A 57 2.34 11.59 2.63
C THR A 57 1.27 10.52 2.44
N ILE A 58 1.65 9.40 1.83
CA ILE A 58 0.78 8.27 1.58
C ILE A 58 1.32 7.07 2.37
N LEU A 59 0.47 6.46 3.18
CA LEU A 59 0.77 5.23 3.88
C LEU A 59 -0.24 4.15 3.47
N ASP A 60 0.28 3.01 3.02
CA ASP A 60 -0.49 1.78 2.87
C ASP A 60 -0.10 0.82 4.02
N PRO A 61 -0.93 0.66 5.06
CA PRO A 61 -0.60 -0.17 6.22
C PRO A 61 -0.65 -1.67 5.94
N THR A 62 -1.02 -2.06 4.72
CA THR A 62 -1.10 -3.46 4.26
C THR A 62 -0.68 -3.55 2.81
N CYS A 63 0.51 -3.04 2.54
CA CYS A 63 0.90 -2.73 1.17
C CYS A 63 1.05 -3.95 0.24
N GLY A 64 1.10 -5.16 0.79
CA GLY A 64 1.27 -6.36 -0.03
C GLY A 64 2.48 -6.24 -0.95
N CYS A 65 2.31 -6.55 -2.22
CA CYS A 65 3.35 -6.37 -3.23
C CYS A 65 3.44 -4.93 -3.79
N GLY A 66 2.77 -3.96 -3.19
CA GLY A 66 2.90 -2.53 -3.50
C GLY A 66 2.06 -2.02 -4.67
N GLY A 67 1.05 -2.76 -5.12
CA GLY A 67 0.26 -2.39 -6.30
C GLY A 67 -0.46 -1.05 -6.16
N LEU A 68 -1.03 -0.77 -5.00
CA LEU A 68 -1.72 0.48 -4.74
C LEU A 68 -0.77 1.68 -4.68
N LEU A 69 0.36 1.52 -3.99
CA LEU A 69 1.39 2.57 -3.96
C LEU A 69 1.97 2.83 -5.35
N ALA A 70 2.19 1.79 -6.16
CA ALA A 70 2.62 1.94 -7.55
C ALA A 70 1.62 2.77 -8.35
N ALA A 71 0.33 2.51 -8.21
CA ALA A 71 -0.72 3.28 -8.88
C ALA A 71 -0.75 4.75 -8.43
N CYS A 72 -0.57 5.01 -7.12
CA CYS A 72 -0.47 6.37 -6.61
C CYS A 72 0.72 7.13 -7.23
N ILE A 73 1.88 6.47 -7.35
CA ILE A 73 3.08 7.08 -7.93
C ILE A 73 2.88 7.36 -9.43
N LEU A 74 2.31 6.43 -10.18
CA LEU A 74 1.96 6.64 -11.59
C LEU A 74 0.97 7.81 -11.77
N ALA A 75 0.10 8.02 -10.79
CA ALA A 75 -0.84 9.13 -10.75
C ALA A 75 -0.23 10.46 -10.26
N GLY A 76 1.07 10.50 -9.95
CA GLY A 76 1.81 11.70 -9.62
C GLY A 76 2.19 11.89 -8.14
N ALA A 77 2.00 10.86 -7.28
CA ALA A 77 2.50 10.91 -5.92
C ALA A 77 4.04 10.96 -5.89
N ASP A 78 4.59 11.67 -4.92
CA ASP A 78 6.04 11.67 -4.65
C ASP A 78 6.46 10.32 -4.06
N PRO A 79 7.29 9.52 -4.75
CA PRO A 79 7.73 8.22 -4.24
C PRO A 79 8.44 8.30 -2.89
N LYS A 80 9.10 9.40 -2.59
CA LYS A 80 9.79 9.61 -1.30
C LYS A 80 8.83 9.79 -0.14
N LYS A 81 7.56 10.11 -0.43
CA LYS A 81 6.49 10.26 0.55
C LYS A 81 5.52 9.08 0.57
N CYS A 82 5.84 7.99 -0.12
CA CYS A 82 5.07 6.76 -0.11
C CYS A 82 5.69 5.77 0.89
N TYR A 83 4.85 5.26 1.79
CA TYR A 83 5.23 4.35 2.88
C TYR A 83 4.33 3.13 2.85
N GLY A 84 4.86 1.99 3.29
CA GLY A 84 4.10 0.74 3.35
C GLY A 84 4.51 -0.14 4.52
N ILE A 85 3.55 -0.92 5.02
CA ILE A 85 3.77 -1.97 6.02
C ILE A 85 3.26 -3.28 5.44
N GLU A 86 4.05 -4.34 5.56
CA GLU A 86 3.66 -5.69 5.17
C GLU A 86 4.12 -6.69 6.23
N LEU A 87 3.25 -7.65 6.53
CA LEU A 87 3.49 -8.68 7.55
C LEU A 87 4.38 -9.81 7.04
N ASP A 88 4.26 -10.15 5.76
CA ASP A 88 4.96 -11.25 5.13
C ASP A 88 6.30 -10.78 4.55
N PRO A 89 7.44 -11.28 5.04
CA PRO A 89 8.76 -10.84 4.60
C PRO A 89 9.03 -11.12 3.12
N ASP A 90 8.51 -12.22 2.57
CA ASP A 90 8.72 -12.59 1.17
C ASP A 90 7.96 -11.66 0.24
N ILE A 91 6.73 -11.30 0.62
CA ILE A 91 5.91 -10.33 -0.12
C ILE A 91 6.50 -8.92 -0.02
N LEU A 92 7.03 -8.55 1.16
CA LEU A 92 7.68 -7.25 1.35
C LEU A 92 8.90 -7.08 0.44
N GLU A 93 9.71 -8.13 0.23
CA GLU A 93 10.86 -8.03 -0.68
C GLU A 93 10.41 -7.80 -2.13
N ILE A 94 9.33 -8.42 -2.57
CA ILE A 94 8.73 -8.13 -3.88
C ILE A 94 8.24 -6.69 -3.95
N CYS A 95 7.57 -6.21 -2.90
CA CYS A 95 7.14 -4.82 -2.79
C CYS A 95 8.33 -3.85 -2.91
N ARG A 96 9.41 -4.13 -2.19
CA ARG A 96 10.63 -3.32 -2.23
C ARG A 96 11.27 -3.29 -3.61
N GLU A 97 11.37 -4.45 -4.28
CA GLU A 97 11.86 -4.51 -5.64
C GLU A 97 10.98 -3.72 -6.60
N ARG A 98 9.68 -3.99 -6.61
CA ARG A 98 8.70 -3.32 -7.47
C ARG A 98 8.73 -1.81 -7.30
N LEU A 99 8.62 -1.32 -6.08
CA LEU A 99 8.54 0.11 -5.79
C LEU A 99 9.89 0.82 -5.93
N SER A 100 11.02 0.12 -5.84
CA SER A 100 12.34 0.70 -6.11
C SER A 100 12.46 1.17 -7.56
N HIS A 101 11.86 0.47 -8.52
CA HIS A 101 11.79 0.90 -9.93
C HIS A 101 11.00 2.21 -10.12
N LEU A 102 10.13 2.53 -9.18
CA LEU A 102 9.32 3.75 -9.17
C LEU A 102 9.89 4.84 -8.25
N GLY A 103 11.05 4.60 -7.63
CA GLY A 103 11.77 5.59 -6.82
C GLY A 103 11.44 5.59 -5.33
N VAL A 104 10.70 4.61 -4.81
CA VAL A 104 10.44 4.49 -3.37
C VAL A 104 11.69 3.99 -2.66
N PRO A 105 12.18 4.68 -1.63
CA PRO A 105 13.27 4.19 -0.79
C PRO A 105 12.87 2.91 -0.06
N LYS A 106 13.76 1.91 0.00
CA LYS A 106 13.47 0.63 0.66
C LYS A 106 13.11 0.76 2.15
N TYR A 107 13.68 1.75 2.84
CA TYR A 107 13.40 2.01 4.26
C TYR A 107 12.00 2.59 4.51
N ASN A 108 11.30 3.07 3.47
CA ASN A 108 9.90 3.47 3.57
C ASN A 108 8.95 2.27 3.64
N LEU A 109 9.44 1.06 3.35
CA LEU A 109 8.65 -0.16 3.30
C LEU A 109 9.10 -1.06 4.47
N HIS A 110 8.22 -1.21 5.46
CA HIS A 110 8.53 -1.82 6.75
C HIS A 110 7.86 -3.18 6.94
N LEU A 111 8.66 -4.14 7.46
CA LEU A 111 8.14 -5.43 7.90
C LEU A 111 7.49 -5.26 9.29
N GLY A 112 6.20 -5.51 9.39
CA GLY A 112 5.51 -5.38 10.66
C GLY A 112 4.04 -5.74 10.58
N ASN A 113 3.44 -5.85 11.76
CA ASN A 113 2.00 -5.97 11.90
C ASN A 113 1.42 -4.56 12.09
N ALA A 114 0.67 -4.08 11.12
CA ALA A 114 0.08 -2.75 11.13
C ALA A 114 -0.92 -2.51 12.30
N LEU A 115 -1.32 -3.55 13.00
CA LEU A 115 -2.13 -3.45 14.22
C LEU A 115 -1.32 -3.15 15.48
N ASN A 116 0.02 -3.17 15.39
CA ASN A 116 0.91 -2.86 16.49
C ASN A 116 1.48 -1.45 16.34
N ASP A 117 1.42 -0.65 17.40
CA ASP A 117 1.89 0.74 17.37
C ASP A 117 3.38 0.86 17.07
N ASP A 118 4.20 -0.08 17.51
CA ASP A 118 5.65 -0.08 17.34
C ASP A 118 6.10 -0.17 15.88
N CYS A 119 5.28 -0.70 14.98
CA CYS A 119 5.61 -0.76 13.55
C CYS A 119 5.67 0.62 12.88
N TYR A 120 5.09 1.64 13.50
CA TYR A 120 5.06 3.01 12.98
C TYR A 120 6.24 3.87 13.43
N ASP A 121 7.04 3.39 14.39
CA ASP A 121 8.21 4.09 14.93
C ASP A 121 9.36 4.25 13.91
N HIS A 122 9.29 3.53 12.81
CA HIS A 122 10.29 3.53 11.73
C HIS A 122 10.10 4.62 10.68
N PHE A 123 9.02 5.38 10.76
CA PHE A 123 8.73 6.44 9.80
C PHE A 123 9.15 7.81 10.31
N ASP A 124 9.52 8.72 9.40
CA ASP A 124 9.94 10.09 9.73
C ASP A 124 8.84 10.91 10.41
N GLU A 125 7.57 10.55 10.14
CA GLU A 125 6.42 11.13 10.82
C GLU A 125 5.95 10.20 11.94
N SER A 126 5.34 10.75 12.99
CA SER A 126 4.75 9.95 14.06
C SER A 126 3.45 9.32 13.56
N TYR A 127 3.52 8.04 13.24
CA TYR A 127 2.35 7.21 12.95
C TYR A 127 1.98 6.42 14.21
N SER A 128 0.70 6.20 14.40
CA SER A 128 0.15 5.33 15.43
C SER A 128 -1.17 4.71 14.96
N TYR A 129 -1.58 3.63 15.60
CA TYR A 129 -2.86 3.00 15.31
C TYR A 129 -3.83 3.23 16.47
N ASP A 130 -4.93 3.94 16.21
CA ASP A 130 -6.00 4.13 17.19
C ASP A 130 -6.93 2.91 17.16
N VAL A 131 -6.67 1.96 18.07
CA VAL A 131 -7.44 0.71 18.18
C VAL A 131 -8.93 0.95 18.43
N LYS A 132 -9.28 1.99 19.19
CA LYS A 132 -10.65 2.29 19.56
C LYS A 132 -11.49 2.75 18.35
N ASN A 133 -10.89 3.54 17.47
CA ASN A 133 -11.56 4.11 16.30
C ASN A 133 -11.18 3.40 15.00
N ASP A 134 -10.33 2.35 15.08
CA ASP A 134 -9.84 1.57 13.94
C ASP A 134 -9.21 2.44 12.84
N LYS A 135 -8.29 3.33 13.24
CA LYS A 135 -7.68 4.32 12.34
C LYS A 135 -6.19 4.47 12.57
N VAL A 136 -5.46 4.68 11.48
CA VAL A 136 -4.09 5.17 11.54
C VAL A 136 -4.11 6.68 11.81
N LEU A 137 -3.27 7.13 12.72
CA LEU A 137 -3.05 8.54 13.02
C LEU A 137 -1.66 8.95 12.53
N ILE A 138 -1.56 10.15 11.99
CA ILE A 138 -0.30 10.80 11.64
C ILE A 138 -0.14 12.02 12.56
N ASN A 139 0.92 12.02 13.37
CA ASN A 139 1.15 13.05 14.38
C ASN A 139 -0.08 13.25 15.31
N GLY A 140 -0.72 12.14 15.69
CA GLY A 140 -1.90 12.12 16.57
C GLY A 140 -3.21 12.56 15.92
N LYS A 141 -3.24 12.79 14.60
CA LYS A 141 -4.45 13.23 13.86
C LYS A 141 -4.82 12.22 12.79
N ALA A 142 -6.11 11.97 12.63
CA ALA A 142 -6.60 11.19 11.50
C ALA A 142 -6.25 11.92 10.20
N PRO A 143 -5.52 11.28 9.27
CA PRO A 143 -5.22 11.88 7.98
C PRO A 143 -6.51 12.11 7.18
N LYS A 144 -6.50 13.12 6.32
CA LYS A 144 -7.67 13.46 5.50
C LYS A 144 -7.97 12.40 4.43
N GLN A 145 -6.96 11.64 4.04
CA GLN A 145 -7.08 10.59 3.04
C GLN A 145 -6.29 9.37 3.51
N ILE A 146 -6.97 8.32 3.90
CA ILE A 146 -6.41 6.98 4.11
C ILE A 146 -7.20 6.02 3.26
N PHE A 147 -6.50 5.08 2.66
CA PHE A 147 -7.10 3.84 2.23
C PHE A 147 -7.37 2.97 3.45
N ASP A 148 -8.55 3.13 4.04
CA ASP A 148 -9.04 2.23 5.07
C ASP A 148 -9.61 0.99 4.37
N PHE A 149 -8.76 0.02 4.09
CA PHE A 149 -9.18 -1.27 3.57
C PHE A 149 -9.36 -2.27 4.70
N GLY A 150 -10.41 -2.01 5.48
CA GLY A 150 -11.22 -3.09 6.01
C GLY A 150 -10.53 -4.13 6.87
N TYR A 151 -9.56 -3.75 7.73
CA TYR A 151 -9.19 -4.62 8.85
C TYR A 151 -10.41 -4.99 9.71
N SER A 152 -11.45 -4.18 9.72
CA SER A 152 -12.71 -4.46 10.42
C SER A 152 -13.42 -5.72 9.92
N LYS A 153 -13.13 -6.23 8.73
CA LYS A 153 -13.72 -7.46 8.19
C LYS A 153 -13.02 -8.75 8.62
N TYR A 154 -11.81 -8.67 9.17
CA TYR A 154 -10.97 -9.83 9.48
C TYR A 154 -10.66 -10.00 10.98
N ARG A 155 -11.38 -9.26 11.81
CA ARG A 155 -11.36 -9.46 13.28
C ARG A 155 -12.34 -10.52 13.72
#